data_6f0e113ed23a5eb181c5f8d727980fec
#
_entry.id   6f0e113ed23a5eb181c5f8d727980fec
#
_cell.length_a   1.000
_cell.length_b   1.000
_cell.length_c   1.000
_cell.angle_alpha   90.00
_cell.angle_beta   90.00
_cell.angle_gamma   90.00
#
_symmetry.space_group_name_H-M   'P 1'
#
loop_
_entity.id
_entity.type
_entity.pdbx_description
1 polymer ?
#
loop_
_entity_poly.entity_id
_entity_poly.type
_entity_poly.pdbx_seq_one_letter_code
_entity_poly.pdbx_strand_id
1 'polypeptide(L)'
;MAPKTDIANAQPGTQSAQAHTAVALTKEEILRYSRHLIMPEVGMEGQLKLKQAKVLCIGTGGLGAPLGLYLAAAGVGRLGLVDFDVVDMTNLQRQIMFGSGDVGHPKSAAAAARLRDLNPDIQIDAYETRLTSDNALDLFKDYDIIVDGTDNFPTRYLVNDACILLGKPNVYGSIFRFEGQITVFGAPDGPCYRCLYPEPPPPGLVPSCAEGGVLGVLPGIVGAIQAAETLKLILGKGDSLAGRLLLFDALAMRFRELKLRKNPECPVCGAHPTVTKLIDYVEFCGIRGEEAPAPATSVPDITPRELKARLDRGDDIYVLDVREPHEYQICNIGGHLIPLGDLPNRVSELDSSREIVAHCRSGKRSAEAVEFLRKSGFRKLLNLKGGILAWSDEVDPSVPKY
;
A
#
# COMPACT_ATOMS: atom_id res chain seq x y z
N MET A 1 -11.18 89.11 -1.25
CA MET A 1 -12.30 88.23 -1.61
C MET A 1 -11.78 86.98 -2.21
N ALA A 2 -11.78 85.87 -1.45
CA ALA A 2 -11.42 84.56 -1.93
C ALA A 2 -12.62 83.62 -1.77
N PRO A 3 -12.92 82.73 -2.69
CA PRO A 3 -14.12 81.91 -2.61
C PRO A 3 -13.88 80.70 -1.69
N LYS A 4 -14.92 80.34 -0.95
CA LYS A 4 -15.05 79.19 -0.12
C LYS A 4 -15.24 77.97 -1.01
N THR A 5 -14.43 76.92 -0.84
CA THR A 5 -14.62 75.60 -1.42
C THR A 5 -15.34 74.70 -0.40
N ASP A 6 -16.48 74.19 -0.81
CA ASP A 6 -17.28 73.18 -0.08
C ASP A 6 -16.55 71.84 -0.06
N ILE A 7 -16.41 71.27 1.15
CA ILE A 7 -15.90 69.90 1.35
C ILE A 7 -17.12 68.99 1.42
N ALA A 8 -17.34 68.20 0.35
CA ALA A 8 -18.36 67.17 0.32
C ALA A 8 -17.99 66.02 1.25
N ASN A 9 -18.91 65.64 2.15
CA ASN A 9 -18.88 64.48 3.01
C ASN A 9 -18.87 63.18 2.22
N ALA A 10 -17.75 62.46 2.19
CA ALA A 10 -17.70 61.09 1.74
C ALA A 10 -18.00 60.17 2.96
N GLN A 11 -19.09 59.45 2.92
CA GLN A 11 -19.44 58.41 3.87
C GLN A 11 -18.49 57.25 3.68
N PRO A 12 -17.95 56.59 4.76
CA PRO A 12 -17.15 55.39 4.64
C PRO A 12 -18.05 54.22 4.25
N GLY A 13 -17.75 53.62 3.09
CA GLY A 13 -18.38 52.39 2.63
C GLY A 13 -18.16 51.30 3.65
N THR A 14 -19.25 50.72 4.14
CA THR A 14 -19.28 49.50 4.94
C THR A 14 -18.75 48.35 4.11
N GLN A 15 -17.46 48.02 4.25
CA GLN A 15 -16.95 46.71 3.84
C GLN A 15 -17.61 45.68 4.76
N SER A 16 -18.45 44.82 4.17
CA SER A 16 -18.97 43.62 4.83
C SER A 16 -17.82 42.73 5.17
N ALA A 17 -17.38 42.74 6.44
CA ALA A 17 -16.53 41.72 7.00
C ALA A 17 -17.29 40.39 6.89
N GLN A 18 -16.87 39.54 5.98
CA GLN A 18 -17.26 38.12 6.02
C GLN A 18 -16.83 37.59 7.38
N ALA A 19 -17.81 37.35 8.23
CA ALA A 19 -17.58 36.72 9.52
C ALA A 19 -17.04 35.30 9.25
N HIS A 20 -15.73 35.10 9.36
CA HIS A 20 -15.16 33.77 9.55
C HIS A 20 -15.76 33.27 10.85
N THR A 21 -16.76 32.38 10.76
CA THR A 21 -17.26 31.63 11.92
C THR A 21 -16.05 30.95 12.54
N ALA A 22 -15.65 31.40 13.72
CA ALA A 22 -14.51 30.82 14.44
C ALA A 22 -14.83 29.34 14.69
N VAL A 23 -13.98 28.44 14.21
CA VAL A 23 -14.12 27.01 14.45
C VAL A 23 -14.02 26.79 15.95
N ALA A 24 -15.04 26.16 16.54
CA ALA A 24 -15.10 25.85 17.97
C ALA A 24 -15.43 24.37 18.15
N LEU A 25 -15.10 23.83 19.31
CA LEU A 25 -15.52 22.47 19.71
C LEU A 25 -16.93 22.56 20.34
N THR A 26 -17.78 21.59 20.03
CA THR A 26 -19.07 21.40 20.73
C THR A 26 -18.82 20.80 22.12
N LYS A 27 -19.86 20.72 22.96
CA LYS A 27 -19.77 20.07 24.28
C LYS A 27 -19.46 18.57 24.14
N GLU A 28 -20.05 17.95 23.16
CA GLU A 28 -19.85 16.54 22.80
C GLU A 28 -18.41 16.28 22.36
N GLU A 29 -17.87 17.14 21.52
CA GLU A 29 -16.47 17.07 21.09
C GLU A 29 -15.50 17.30 22.28
N ILE A 30 -15.79 18.25 23.16
CA ILE A 30 -14.99 18.47 24.36
C ILE A 30 -14.98 17.20 25.24
N LEU A 31 -16.13 16.55 25.40
CA LEU A 31 -16.20 15.28 26.14
C LEU A 31 -15.41 14.18 25.44
N ARG A 32 -15.61 14.01 24.13
CA ARG A 32 -14.92 13.01 23.29
C ARG A 32 -13.40 13.15 23.36
N TYR A 33 -12.90 14.36 23.19
CA TYR A 33 -11.46 14.65 23.14
C TYR A 33 -10.87 15.07 24.49
N SER A 34 -11.59 14.88 25.59
CA SER A 34 -11.15 15.33 26.93
C SER A 34 -9.73 14.86 27.29
N ARG A 35 -9.33 13.66 26.86
CA ARG A 35 -7.99 13.11 27.12
C ARG A 35 -6.90 13.82 26.32
N HIS A 36 -7.20 14.34 25.13
CA HIS A 36 -6.31 15.23 24.37
C HIS A 36 -6.25 16.61 24.99
N LEU A 37 -7.41 17.16 25.40
CA LEU A 37 -7.51 18.53 25.89
C LEU A 37 -6.74 18.78 27.22
N ILE A 38 -6.56 17.77 28.05
CA ILE A 38 -5.78 17.89 29.29
C ILE A 38 -4.26 17.79 29.08
N MET A 39 -3.79 17.38 27.88
CA MET A 39 -2.36 17.36 27.57
C MET A 39 -1.91 18.77 27.12
N PRO A 40 -0.91 19.41 27.80
CA PRO A 40 -0.46 20.74 27.42
C PRO A 40 0.03 20.85 25.96
N GLU A 41 0.54 19.78 25.40
CA GLU A 41 1.05 19.72 24.04
C GLU A 41 -0.08 19.77 22.99
N VAL A 42 -1.30 19.39 23.36
CA VAL A 42 -2.49 19.41 22.50
C VAL A 42 -3.41 20.56 22.90
N GLY A 43 -4.05 20.48 24.06
CA GLY A 43 -4.98 21.48 24.58
C GLY A 43 -6.12 21.82 23.62
N MET A 44 -6.78 22.92 23.87
CA MET A 44 -7.84 23.42 22.97
C MET A 44 -7.30 23.84 21.60
N GLU A 45 -6.14 24.49 21.57
CA GLU A 45 -5.52 24.94 20.30
C GLU A 45 -5.17 23.77 19.40
N GLY A 46 -4.52 22.75 19.95
CA GLY A 46 -4.15 21.54 19.19
C GLY A 46 -5.37 20.80 18.66
N GLN A 47 -6.42 20.65 19.49
CA GLN A 47 -7.64 19.97 19.05
C GLN A 47 -8.37 20.74 17.95
N LEU A 48 -8.35 22.08 17.97
CA LEU A 48 -8.87 22.90 16.88
C LEU A 48 -8.06 22.75 15.59
N LYS A 49 -6.72 22.61 15.70
CA LYS A 49 -5.88 22.27 14.52
C LYS A 49 -6.26 20.90 13.94
N LEU A 50 -6.47 19.89 14.79
CA LEU A 50 -6.95 18.58 14.35
C LEU A 50 -8.29 18.68 13.65
N LYS A 51 -9.26 19.41 14.20
CA LYS A 51 -10.59 19.63 13.61
C LYS A 51 -10.56 20.33 12.25
N GLN A 52 -9.56 21.16 11.99
CA GLN A 52 -9.41 21.87 10.72
C GLN A 52 -8.62 21.09 9.69
N ALA A 53 -7.82 20.13 10.12
CA ALA A 53 -6.91 19.39 9.27
C ALA A 53 -7.65 18.45 8.29
N LYS A 54 -7.06 18.29 7.11
CA LYS A 54 -7.55 17.45 6.02
C LYS A 54 -6.46 16.46 5.64
N VAL A 55 -6.73 15.17 5.83
CA VAL A 55 -5.77 14.09 5.58
C VAL A 55 -6.33 13.13 4.55
N LEU A 56 -5.53 12.81 3.54
CA LEU A 56 -5.86 11.81 2.53
C LEU A 56 -5.08 10.52 2.79
N CYS A 57 -5.80 9.43 2.99
CA CYS A 57 -5.24 8.09 3.16
C CYS A 57 -5.31 7.35 1.81
N ILE A 58 -4.15 6.95 1.29
CA ILE A 58 -4.05 6.14 0.09
C ILE A 58 -3.96 4.67 0.52
N GLY A 59 -5.03 3.93 0.24
CA GLY A 59 -5.22 2.55 0.72
C GLY A 59 -5.88 2.49 2.10
N THR A 60 -6.92 1.67 2.22
CA THR A 60 -7.63 1.38 3.47
C THR A 60 -7.31 -0.03 4.00
N GLY A 61 -6.27 -0.65 3.44
CA GLY A 61 -5.81 -2.00 3.76
C GLY A 61 -5.15 -2.12 5.14
N GLY A 62 -4.11 -2.95 5.24
CA GLY A 62 -3.45 -3.26 6.52
C GLY A 62 -2.89 -2.03 7.26
N LEU A 63 -2.17 -1.14 6.55
CA LEU A 63 -1.65 0.11 7.10
C LEU A 63 -2.76 1.15 7.29
N GLY A 64 -3.64 1.30 6.30
CA GLY A 64 -4.73 2.26 6.32
C GLY A 64 -5.78 2.00 7.41
N ALA A 65 -5.96 0.74 7.82
CA ALA A 65 -6.92 0.37 8.85
C ALA A 65 -6.63 1.03 10.22
N PRO A 66 -5.49 0.78 10.88
CA PRO A 66 -5.17 1.43 12.16
C PRO A 66 -4.98 2.95 12.00
N LEU A 67 -4.38 3.39 10.90
CA LEU A 67 -4.19 4.79 10.58
C LEU A 67 -5.53 5.54 10.57
N GLY A 68 -6.50 5.09 9.77
CA GLY A 68 -7.81 5.73 9.65
C GLY A 68 -8.57 5.74 10.98
N LEU A 69 -8.55 4.62 11.72
CA LEU A 69 -9.20 4.51 13.01
C LEU A 69 -8.63 5.54 14.02
N TYR A 70 -7.31 5.65 14.13
CA TYR A 70 -6.69 6.59 15.08
C TYR A 70 -6.86 8.05 14.67
N LEU A 71 -6.78 8.38 13.38
CA LEU A 71 -7.02 9.75 12.90
C LEU A 71 -8.49 10.18 13.10
N ALA A 72 -9.44 9.28 12.84
CA ALA A 72 -10.85 9.54 13.11
C ALA A 72 -11.13 9.71 14.61
N ALA A 73 -10.61 8.81 15.45
CA ALA A 73 -10.75 8.88 16.90
C ALA A 73 -10.11 10.16 17.49
N ALA A 74 -9.00 10.63 16.92
CA ALA A 74 -8.34 11.87 17.30
C ALA A 74 -9.08 13.14 16.89
N GLY A 75 -10.08 13.04 15.99
CA GLY A 75 -10.87 14.17 15.55
C GLY A 75 -10.20 14.99 14.44
N VAL A 76 -9.46 14.33 13.53
CA VAL A 76 -9.04 14.96 12.27
C VAL A 76 -10.29 15.29 11.47
N GLY A 77 -10.51 16.58 11.19
CA GLY A 77 -11.82 17.05 10.75
C GLY A 77 -12.27 16.55 9.39
N ARG A 78 -11.35 16.25 8.46
CA ARG A 78 -11.66 15.65 7.16
C ARG A 78 -10.68 14.54 6.79
N LEU A 79 -11.20 13.34 6.56
CA LEU A 79 -10.43 12.20 6.08
C LEU A 79 -10.93 11.78 4.69
N GLY A 80 -10.02 11.77 3.72
CA GLY A 80 -10.23 11.15 2.41
C GLY A 80 -9.69 9.72 2.42
N LEU A 81 -10.41 8.80 1.82
CA LEU A 81 -10.06 7.38 1.73
C LEU A 81 -10.06 6.97 0.26
N VAL A 82 -8.90 6.67 -0.31
CA VAL A 82 -8.76 6.22 -1.70
C VAL A 82 -8.48 4.72 -1.70
N ASP A 83 -9.41 3.93 -2.20
CA ASP A 83 -9.24 2.49 -2.38
C ASP A 83 -10.21 1.99 -3.46
N PHE A 84 -9.75 1.13 -4.36
CA PHE A 84 -10.56 0.57 -5.45
C PHE A 84 -10.90 -0.90 -5.25
N ASP A 85 -10.33 -1.54 -4.21
CA ASP A 85 -10.51 -2.95 -3.95
C ASP A 85 -11.84 -3.24 -3.23
N VAL A 86 -12.21 -4.52 -3.26
CA VAL A 86 -13.25 -5.09 -2.39
C VAL A 86 -12.61 -5.80 -1.19
N VAL A 87 -13.38 -5.93 -0.11
CA VAL A 87 -12.95 -6.69 1.07
C VAL A 87 -12.95 -8.17 0.75
N ASP A 88 -11.84 -8.84 1.01
CA ASP A 88 -11.68 -10.28 0.85
C ASP A 88 -11.45 -10.96 2.20
N MET A 89 -11.89 -12.21 2.36
CA MET A 89 -11.71 -13.00 3.59
C MET A 89 -10.24 -13.06 4.02
N THR A 90 -9.31 -13.19 3.07
CA THR A 90 -7.87 -13.23 3.32
C THR A 90 -7.29 -11.90 3.83
N ASN A 91 -8.06 -10.82 3.74
CA ASN A 91 -7.66 -9.51 4.26
C ASN A 91 -7.88 -9.39 5.77
N LEU A 92 -8.89 -10.07 6.33
CA LEU A 92 -9.38 -9.85 7.69
C LEU A 92 -8.33 -10.12 8.77
N GLN A 93 -7.34 -10.97 8.50
CA GLN A 93 -6.27 -11.26 9.46
C GLN A 93 -5.34 -10.06 9.77
N ARG A 94 -5.42 -8.96 8.96
CA ARG A 94 -4.60 -7.75 9.14
C ARG A 94 -5.32 -6.42 8.86
N GLN A 95 -6.46 -6.43 8.17
CA GLN A 95 -7.23 -5.24 7.82
C GLN A 95 -8.37 -5.07 8.83
N ILE A 96 -8.01 -4.72 10.07
CA ILE A 96 -8.89 -4.70 11.26
C ILE A 96 -10.03 -3.65 11.22
N MET A 97 -10.10 -2.84 10.19
CA MET A 97 -11.20 -1.92 9.93
C MET A 97 -12.45 -2.67 9.47
N PHE A 98 -12.27 -3.86 8.86
CA PHE A 98 -13.32 -4.65 8.25
C PHE A 98 -13.70 -5.85 9.11
N GLY A 99 -14.97 -6.24 9.04
CA GLY A 99 -15.51 -7.47 9.62
C GLY A 99 -15.92 -8.48 8.55
N SER A 100 -16.34 -9.68 8.98
CA SER A 100 -16.79 -10.74 8.06
C SER A 100 -18.04 -10.33 7.24
N GLY A 101 -18.85 -9.42 7.76
CA GLY A 101 -20.01 -8.88 7.04
C GLY A 101 -19.64 -7.93 5.89
N ASP A 102 -18.41 -7.46 5.84
CA ASP A 102 -17.95 -6.53 4.80
C ASP A 102 -17.35 -7.25 3.57
N VAL A 103 -17.19 -8.58 3.65
CA VAL A 103 -16.62 -9.36 2.53
C VAL A 103 -17.46 -9.18 1.27
N GLY A 104 -16.80 -8.82 0.16
CA GLY A 104 -17.43 -8.52 -1.11
C GLY A 104 -17.89 -7.07 -1.29
N HIS A 105 -17.82 -6.23 -0.25
CA HIS A 105 -18.14 -4.81 -0.36
C HIS A 105 -16.88 -3.96 -0.71
N PRO A 106 -17.04 -2.80 -1.36
CA PRO A 106 -15.93 -1.88 -1.61
C PRO A 106 -15.24 -1.45 -0.31
N LYS A 107 -13.91 -1.55 -0.27
CA LYS A 107 -13.12 -1.21 0.93
C LYS A 107 -13.31 0.24 1.35
N SER A 108 -13.29 1.20 0.41
CA SER A 108 -13.49 2.62 0.71
C SER A 108 -14.84 2.91 1.38
N ALA A 109 -15.92 2.26 0.92
CA ALA A 109 -17.26 2.43 1.48
C ALA A 109 -17.39 1.79 2.88
N ALA A 110 -16.91 0.56 3.06
CA ALA A 110 -16.90 -0.14 4.34
C ALA A 110 -16.06 0.62 5.39
N ALA A 111 -14.87 1.09 5.01
CA ALA A 111 -14.02 1.92 5.85
C ALA A 111 -14.72 3.22 6.26
N ALA A 112 -15.34 3.92 5.33
CA ALA A 112 -16.06 5.15 5.63
C ALA A 112 -17.23 4.93 6.61
N ALA A 113 -17.99 3.84 6.44
CA ALA A 113 -19.06 3.48 7.36
C ALA A 113 -18.51 3.24 8.79
N ARG A 114 -17.43 2.47 8.90
CA ARG A 114 -16.78 2.18 10.18
C ARG A 114 -16.22 3.43 10.87
N LEU A 115 -15.61 4.35 10.12
CA LEU A 115 -15.06 5.58 10.68
C LEU A 115 -16.15 6.56 11.10
N ARG A 116 -17.27 6.64 10.38
CA ARG A 116 -18.43 7.45 10.79
C ARG A 116 -19.12 6.91 12.05
N ASP A 117 -19.17 5.60 12.22
CA ASP A 117 -19.64 4.98 13.47
C ASP A 117 -18.73 5.31 14.64
N LEU A 118 -17.41 5.28 14.43
CA LEU A 118 -16.42 5.64 15.44
C LEU A 118 -16.48 7.12 15.83
N ASN A 119 -16.57 8.00 14.84
CA ASN A 119 -16.62 9.46 15.04
C ASN A 119 -17.53 10.13 14.03
N PRO A 120 -18.81 10.41 14.38
CA PRO A 120 -19.77 11.06 13.48
C PRO A 120 -19.51 12.57 13.27
N ASP A 121 -18.61 13.17 14.07
CA ASP A 121 -18.36 14.61 14.07
C ASP A 121 -17.33 15.05 13.02
N ILE A 122 -16.78 14.11 12.25
CA ILE A 122 -15.77 14.37 11.21
C ILE A 122 -16.33 14.08 9.81
N GLN A 123 -15.76 14.74 8.81
CA GLN A 123 -16.09 14.48 7.41
C GLN A 123 -15.27 13.30 6.88
N ILE A 124 -15.93 12.32 6.28
CA ILE A 124 -15.29 11.18 5.61
C ILE A 124 -15.69 11.19 4.13
N ASP A 125 -14.70 11.35 3.26
CA ASP A 125 -14.84 11.27 1.80
C ASP A 125 -14.29 9.92 1.31
N ALA A 126 -15.15 9.08 0.76
CA ALA A 126 -14.76 7.79 0.19
C ALA A 126 -14.60 7.92 -1.33
N TYR A 127 -13.42 7.56 -1.83
CA TYR A 127 -13.11 7.54 -3.25
C TYR A 127 -12.88 6.08 -3.69
N GLU A 128 -13.90 5.49 -4.28
CA GLU A 128 -13.82 4.16 -4.89
C GLU A 128 -13.14 4.28 -6.26
N THR A 129 -11.83 4.49 -6.25
CA THR A 129 -11.07 4.70 -7.48
C THR A 129 -9.62 4.22 -7.30
N ARG A 130 -9.03 3.78 -8.41
CA ARG A 130 -7.59 3.55 -8.48
C ARG A 130 -6.89 4.91 -8.59
N LEU A 131 -5.84 5.10 -7.79
CA LEU A 131 -4.99 6.27 -7.93
C LEU A 131 -4.14 6.13 -9.19
N THR A 132 -4.19 7.14 -10.05
CA THR A 132 -3.47 7.21 -11.33
C THR A 132 -2.83 8.58 -11.51
N SER A 133 -1.96 8.71 -12.51
CA SER A 133 -1.36 10.00 -12.88
C SER A 133 -2.39 11.05 -13.30
N ASP A 134 -3.55 10.62 -13.79
CA ASP A 134 -4.61 11.52 -14.26
C ASP A 134 -5.42 12.15 -13.11
N ASN A 135 -5.56 11.45 -11.96
CA ASN A 135 -6.41 11.89 -10.86
C ASN A 135 -5.66 12.31 -9.58
N ALA A 136 -4.38 11.91 -9.43
CA ALA A 136 -3.64 12.10 -8.18
C ALA A 136 -3.53 13.58 -7.78
N LEU A 137 -3.15 14.48 -8.70
CA LEU A 137 -2.99 15.90 -8.37
C LEU A 137 -4.32 16.55 -7.97
N ASP A 138 -5.41 16.19 -8.64
CA ASP A 138 -6.74 16.72 -8.34
C ASP A 138 -7.26 16.24 -6.98
N LEU A 139 -7.02 14.97 -6.64
CA LEU A 139 -7.38 14.43 -5.34
C LEU A 139 -6.55 15.06 -4.21
N PHE A 140 -5.22 15.20 -4.42
CA PHE A 140 -4.32 15.64 -3.37
C PHE A 140 -4.43 17.12 -3.02
N LYS A 141 -4.80 17.99 -3.98
CA LYS A 141 -4.85 19.46 -3.77
C LYS A 141 -5.71 19.87 -2.59
N ASP A 142 -6.78 19.13 -2.30
CA ASP A 142 -7.80 19.47 -1.29
C ASP A 142 -7.42 19.00 0.12
N TYR A 143 -6.27 18.33 0.29
CA TYR A 143 -5.80 17.79 1.56
C TYR A 143 -4.46 18.40 1.97
N ASP A 144 -4.20 18.49 3.27
CA ASP A 144 -2.98 19.09 3.83
C ASP A 144 -1.82 18.07 3.92
N ILE A 145 -2.16 16.83 4.24
CA ILE A 145 -1.23 15.72 4.46
C ILE A 145 -1.72 14.50 3.69
N ILE A 146 -0.79 13.84 3.03
CA ILE A 146 -1.04 12.57 2.36
C ILE A 146 -0.39 11.45 3.18
N VAL A 147 -1.10 10.35 3.40
CA VAL A 147 -0.55 9.19 4.10
C VAL A 147 -0.58 8.00 3.16
N ASP A 148 0.60 7.43 2.94
CA ASP A 148 0.80 6.29 2.05
C ASP A 148 0.66 4.98 2.82
N GLY A 149 -0.48 4.30 2.62
CA GLY A 149 -0.79 2.97 3.13
C GLY A 149 -0.71 1.87 2.07
N THR A 150 -0.02 2.12 0.96
CA THR A 150 0.02 1.22 -0.20
C THR A 150 1.09 0.14 -0.08
N ASP A 151 0.92 -0.94 -0.82
CA ASP A 151 1.80 -2.11 -0.81
C ASP A 151 2.51 -2.38 -2.15
N ASN A 152 2.40 -1.45 -3.12
CA ASN A 152 2.99 -1.62 -4.44
C ASN A 152 3.86 -0.42 -4.85
N PHE A 153 4.91 -0.69 -5.62
CA PHE A 153 5.88 0.32 -6.05
C PHE A 153 5.30 1.41 -6.95
N PRO A 154 4.52 1.13 -8.01
CA PRO A 154 3.96 2.17 -8.86
C PRO A 154 3.22 3.24 -8.08
N THR A 155 2.34 2.83 -7.17
CA THR A 155 1.57 3.78 -6.36
C THR A 155 2.47 4.58 -5.40
N ARG A 156 3.51 3.98 -4.81
CA ARG A 156 4.46 4.69 -3.94
C ARG A 156 5.22 5.80 -4.67
N TYR A 157 5.70 5.52 -5.88
CA TYR A 157 6.35 6.54 -6.71
C TYR A 157 5.38 7.64 -7.11
N LEU A 158 4.17 7.27 -7.53
CA LEU A 158 3.11 8.22 -7.88
C LEU A 158 2.75 9.14 -6.70
N VAL A 159 2.51 8.56 -5.50
CA VAL A 159 2.20 9.34 -4.29
C VAL A 159 3.34 10.28 -3.94
N ASN A 160 4.58 9.79 -3.96
CA ASN A 160 5.75 10.62 -3.68
C ASN A 160 5.85 11.82 -4.64
N ASP A 161 5.78 11.55 -5.95
CA ASP A 161 5.98 12.59 -6.95
C ASP A 161 4.85 13.61 -6.91
N ALA A 162 3.60 13.17 -6.75
CA ALA A 162 2.46 14.06 -6.59
C ALA A 162 2.59 14.95 -5.33
N CYS A 163 3.04 14.38 -4.20
CA CYS A 163 3.28 15.14 -2.98
C CYS A 163 4.37 16.20 -3.17
N ILE A 164 5.48 15.87 -3.81
CA ILE A 164 6.56 16.83 -4.06
C ILE A 164 6.10 17.93 -5.00
N LEU A 165 5.39 17.61 -6.09
CA LEU A 165 4.86 18.61 -7.04
C LEU A 165 3.87 19.59 -6.39
N LEU A 166 3.12 19.13 -5.39
CA LEU A 166 2.14 19.96 -4.65
C LEU A 166 2.71 20.55 -3.35
N GLY A 167 3.97 20.26 -3.00
CA GLY A 167 4.59 20.72 -1.74
C GLY A 167 3.91 20.17 -0.49
N LYS A 168 3.40 18.94 -0.54
CA LYS A 168 2.69 18.29 0.56
C LYS A 168 3.55 17.22 1.23
N PRO A 169 3.46 17.08 2.58
CA PRO A 169 4.12 15.98 3.26
C PRO A 169 3.43 14.65 2.94
N ASN A 170 4.26 13.60 2.78
CA ASN A 170 3.86 12.22 2.61
C ASN A 170 4.31 11.41 3.82
N VAL A 171 3.38 10.93 4.64
CA VAL A 171 3.67 10.05 5.76
C VAL A 171 3.71 8.60 5.23
N TYR A 172 4.92 8.14 4.99
CA TYR A 172 5.20 6.85 4.37
C TYR A 172 5.26 5.72 5.38
N GLY A 173 4.65 4.58 5.05
CA GLY A 173 4.79 3.31 5.75
C GLY A 173 4.97 2.15 4.77
N SER A 174 5.78 1.17 5.14
CA SER A 174 5.97 -0.05 4.38
C SER A 174 6.19 -1.22 5.31
N ILE A 175 5.74 -2.40 4.90
CA ILE A 175 5.89 -3.65 5.65
C ILE A 175 6.32 -4.77 4.71
N PHE A 176 7.12 -5.68 5.25
CA PHE A 176 7.49 -6.92 4.58
C PHE A 176 7.75 -8.01 5.62
N ARG A 177 6.99 -9.11 5.57
CA ARG A 177 7.08 -10.23 6.54
C ARG A 177 6.99 -9.77 8.00
N PHE A 178 8.13 -9.52 8.65
CA PHE A 178 8.27 -9.10 10.04
C PHE A 178 8.89 -7.70 10.17
N GLU A 179 9.19 -7.03 9.07
CA GLU A 179 9.87 -5.75 9.05
C GLU A 179 8.93 -4.62 8.66
N GLY A 180 9.05 -3.50 9.36
CA GLY A 180 8.35 -2.25 9.08
C GLY A 180 9.31 -1.09 8.82
N GLN A 181 8.90 -0.16 7.97
CA GLN A 181 9.65 1.07 7.66
C GLN A 181 8.69 2.25 7.69
N ILE A 182 9.07 3.31 8.38
CA ILE A 182 8.26 4.53 8.51
C ILE A 182 9.16 5.77 8.35
N THR A 183 8.68 6.78 7.64
CA THR A 183 9.31 8.10 7.55
C THR A 183 8.29 9.14 7.08
N VAL A 184 8.69 10.42 7.11
CA VAL A 184 7.95 11.53 6.50
C VAL A 184 8.78 12.08 5.35
N PHE A 185 8.27 11.96 4.12
CA PHE A 185 8.85 12.55 2.92
C PHE A 185 8.20 13.89 2.58
N GLY A 186 8.87 14.70 1.77
CA GLY A 186 8.32 15.96 1.27
C GLY A 186 8.22 17.07 2.31
N ALA A 187 8.86 16.93 3.47
CA ALA A 187 9.04 18.05 4.39
C ALA A 187 9.95 19.12 3.75
N PRO A 188 9.83 20.41 4.12
CA PRO A 188 10.73 21.44 3.65
C PRO A 188 12.20 21.03 3.82
N ASP A 189 12.98 21.14 2.74
CA ASP A 189 14.41 20.75 2.68
C ASP A 189 14.71 19.28 3.03
N GLY A 190 13.69 18.46 3.24
CA GLY A 190 13.81 17.04 3.52
C GLY A 190 13.97 16.18 2.25
N PRO A 191 14.36 14.89 2.43
CA PRO A 191 14.41 13.92 1.34
C PRO A 191 13.00 13.55 0.88
N CYS A 192 12.91 13.00 -0.34
CA CYS A 192 11.72 12.33 -0.84
C CYS A 192 11.99 10.83 -1.03
N TYR A 193 10.96 10.06 -1.41
CA TYR A 193 11.10 8.63 -1.65
C TYR A 193 12.18 8.30 -2.68
N ARG A 194 12.29 9.11 -3.76
CA ARG A 194 13.33 8.93 -4.79
C ARG A 194 14.74 9.30 -4.33
N CYS A 195 14.89 10.03 -3.23
CA CYS A 195 16.22 10.22 -2.63
C CYS A 195 16.76 8.92 -2.02
N LEU A 196 15.87 8.04 -1.55
CA LEU A 196 16.20 6.75 -0.97
C LEU A 196 16.17 5.63 -2.01
N TYR A 197 15.17 5.65 -2.90
CA TYR A 197 14.96 4.67 -3.96
C TYR A 197 14.84 5.39 -5.31
N PRO A 198 15.97 5.75 -5.96
CA PRO A 198 15.94 6.48 -7.25
C PRO A 198 15.22 5.72 -8.35
N GLU A 199 15.37 4.39 -8.36
CA GLU A 199 14.81 3.46 -9.32
C GLU A 199 14.05 2.34 -8.61
N PRO A 200 12.98 1.80 -9.22
CA PRO A 200 12.27 0.66 -8.67
C PRO A 200 13.13 -0.60 -8.75
N PRO A 201 12.92 -1.57 -7.83
CA PRO A 201 13.56 -2.86 -7.97
C PRO A 201 13.08 -3.54 -9.25
N PRO A 202 13.93 -4.40 -9.87
CA PRO A 202 13.51 -5.21 -11.01
C PRO A 202 12.23 -5.99 -10.71
N PRO A 203 11.29 -6.11 -11.68
CA PRO A 203 10.07 -6.87 -11.50
C PRO A 203 10.35 -8.30 -11.01
N GLY A 204 9.60 -8.74 -9.99
CA GLY A 204 9.73 -10.07 -9.39
C GLY A 204 10.85 -10.23 -8.35
N LEU A 205 11.72 -9.23 -8.17
CA LEU A 205 12.79 -9.31 -7.14
C LEU A 205 12.25 -9.21 -5.72
N VAL A 206 11.22 -8.39 -5.52
CA VAL A 206 10.57 -8.20 -4.21
C VAL A 206 9.16 -8.81 -4.29
N PRO A 207 8.91 -9.91 -3.56
CA PRO A 207 7.59 -10.53 -3.56
C PRO A 207 6.56 -9.61 -2.91
N SER A 208 5.32 -9.67 -3.39
CA SER A 208 4.19 -8.97 -2.78
C SER A 208 3.86 -9.54 -1.39
N CYS A 209 3.06 -8.82 -0.60
CA CYS A 209 2.56 -9.32 0.68
C CYS A 209 1.74 -10.63 0.53
N ALA A 210 1.11 -10.82 -0.62
CA ALA A 210 0.38 -12.04 -0.95
C ALA A 210 1.30 -13.24 -1.21
N GLU A 211 2.53 -12.99 -1.67
CA GLU A 211 3.53 -14.01 -1.96
C GLU A 211 4.48 -14.26 -0.78
N GLY A 212 4.92 -13.17 -0.13
CA GLY A 212 5.88 -13.22 0.98
C GLY A 212 5.26 -13.49 2.34
N GLY A 213 3.95 -13.30 2.48
CA GLY A 213 3.27 -13.29 3.77
C GLY A 213 3.54 -12.02 4.59
N VAL A 214 2.74 -11.80 5.62
CA VAL A 214 2.90 -10.68 6.55
C VAL A 214 2.32 -11.04 7.92
N LEU A 215 3.06 -10.73 8.98
CA LEU A 215 2.55 -10.84 10.35
C LEU A 215 1.41 -9.83 10.55
N GLY A 216 0.18 -10.31 10.83
CA GLY A 216 -1.03 -9.47 10.81
C GLY A 216 -1.02 -8.27 11.75
N VAL A 217 -0.31 -8.33 12.88
CA VAL A 217 -0.16 -7.19 13.80
C VAL A 217 0.82 -6.13 13.28
N LEU A 218 1.73 -6.48 12.37
CA LEU A 218 2.77 -5.56 11.91
C LEU A 218 2.22 -4.28 11.26
N PRO A 219 1.26 -4.36 10.31
CA PRO A 219 0.63 -3.15 9.77
C PRO A 219 -0.10 -2.34 10.85
N GLY A 220 -0.59 -2.99 11.92
CA GLY A 220 -1.15 -2.31 13.09
C GLY A 220 -0.15 -1.37 13.77
N ILE A 221 1.06 -1.88 14.02
CA ILE A 221 2.14 -1.10 14.65
C ILE A 221 2.60 0.03 13.71
N VAL A 222 2.90 -0.29 12.46
CA VAL A 222 3.39 0.70 11.48
C VAL A 222 2.36 1.78 11.20
N GLY A 223 1.09 1.41 10.96
CA GLY A 223 0.00 2.37 10.71
C GLY A 223 -0.32 3.24 11.94
N ALA A 224 -0.19 2.71 13.15
CA ALA A 224 -0.30 3.52 14.37
C ALA A 224 0.83 4.56 14.50
N ILE A 225 2.06 4.20 14.10
CA ILE A 225 3.17 5.17 14.04
C ILE A 225 2.92 6.21 12.94
N GLN A 226 2.41 5.82 11.76
CA GLN A 226 2.01 6.78 10.72
C GLN A 226 0.92 7.74 11.25
N ALA A 227 -0.06 7.26 12.01
CA ALA A 227 -1.06 8.12 12.65
C ALA A 227 -0.41 9.12 13.62
N ALA A 228 0.51 8.65 14.46
CA ALA A 228 1.23 9.53 15.39
C ALA A 228 2.05 10.60 14.66
N GLU A 229 2.77 10.25 13.57
CA GLU A 229 3.49 11.21 12.75
C GLU A 229 2.55 12.23 12.10
N THR A 230 1.40 11.78 11.60
CA THR A 230 0.38 12.66 11.03
C THR A 230 -0.15 13.65 12.05
N LEU A 231 -0.46 13.18 13.26
CA LEU A 231 -0.91 14.07 14.36
C LEU A 231 0.18 15.07 14.77
N LYS A 232 1.44 14.66 14.86
CA LYS A 232 2.57 15.58 15.16
C LYS A 232 2.72 16.66 14.10
N LEU A 233 2.57 16.31 12.82
CA LEU A 233 2.60 17.31 11.72
C LEU A 233 1.47 18.32 11.84
N ILE A 234 0.24 17.88 12.14
CA ILE A 234 -0.91 18.77 12.33
C ILE A 234 -0.71 19.69 13.53
N LEU A 235 -0.27 19.14 14.64
CA LEU A 235 -0.06 19.88 15.88
C LEU A 235 1.14 20.83 15.81
N GLY A 236 2.12 20.54 14.94
CA GLY A 236 3.42 21.22 14.93
C GLY A 236 4.21 20.96 16.21
N LYS A 237 4.14 19.76 16.76
CA LYS A 237 4.75 19.36 18.03
C LYS A 237 5.60 18.09 17.88
N GLY A 238 6.63 18.02 18.72
CA GLY A 238 7.57 16.88 18.74
C GLY A 238 8.50 16.85 17.53
N ASP A 239 9.37 15.85 17.51
CA ASP A 239 10.34 15.62 16.42
C ASP A 239 9.73 14.66 15.40
N SER A 240 9.40 15.13 14.21
CA SER A 240 8.88 14.27 13.15
C SER A 240 9.96 13.35 12.57
N LEU A 241 9.55 12.30 11.89
CA LEU A 241 10.45 11.40 11.13
C LEU A 241 10.93 12.00 9.80
N ALA A 242 10.77 13.31 9.57
CA ALA A 242 11.35 13.99 8.42
C ALA A 242 12.89 13.90 8.46
N GLY A 243 13.50 13.37 7.38
CA GLY A 243 14.94 13.12 7.33
C GLY A 243 15.43 11.94 8.18
N ARG A 244 14.53 11.12 8.71
CA ARG A 244 14.83 9.92 9.51
C ARG A 244 14.00 8.74 9.00
N LEU A 245 14.59 7.57 8.84
CA LEU A 245 13.89 6.31 8.54
C LEU A 245 13.88 5.45 9.80
N LEU A 246 12.71 5.20 10.33
CA LEU A 246 12.51 4.26 11.42
C LEU A 246 12.30 2.86 10.83
N LEU A 247 13.16 1.93 11.22
CA LEU A 247 13.06 0.51 10.90
C LEU A 247 12.56 -0.24 12.12
N PHE A 248 11.61 -1.11 11.95
CA PHE A 248 11.07 -1.98 13.00
C PHE A 248 11.23 -3.43 12.61
N ASP A 249 11.88 -4.23 13.47
CA ASP A 249 11.98 -5.68 13.38
C ASP A 249 11.07 -6.29 14.46
N ALA A 250 9.97 -6.89 14.03
CA ALA A 250 8.98 -7.45 14.95
C ALA A 250 9.45 -8.77 15.60
N LEU A 251 10.39 -9.50 15.00
CA LEU A 251 10.93 -10.72 15.61
C LEU A 251 11.90 -10.39 16.74
N ALA A 252 12.78 -9.41 16.53
CA ALA A 252 13.72 -8.95 17.54
C ALA A 252 13.13 -7.89 18.47
N MET A 253 11.91 -7.36 18.20
CA MET A 253 11.28 -6.23 18.88
C MET A 253 12.22 -5.02 19.00
N ARG A 254 12.86 -4.68 17.88
CA ARG A 254 13.87 -3.61 17.83
C ARG A 254 13.46 -2.52 16.86
N PHE A 255 13.66 -1.30 17.32
CA PHE A 255 13.62 -0.12 16.45
C PHE A 255 15.05 0.34 16.16
N ARG A 256 15.29 0.69 14.90
CA ARG A 256 16.54 1.31 14.44
C ARG A 256 16.19 2.56 13.66
N GLU A 257 16.94 3.62 13.88
CA GLU A 257 16.78 4.87 13.14
C GLU A 257 17.97 5.09 12.22
N LEU A 258 17.71 5.42 10.97
CA LEU A 258 18.70 5.80 9.97
C LEU A 258 18.46 7.26 9.57
N LYS A 259 19.51 8.04 9.48
CA LYS A 259 19.44 9.41 8.96
C LYS A 259 19.31 9.37 7.44
N LEU A 260 18.26 10.00 6.93
CA LEU A 260 18.05 10.20 5.50
C LEU A 260 18.56 11.59 5.10
N ARG A 261 19.25 11.65 3.96
CA ARG A 261 19.71 12.91 3.38
C ARG A 261 19.03 13.16 2.04
N LYS A 262 18.70 14.42 1.79
CA LYS A 262 18.24 14.86 0.47
C LYS A 262 19.36 14.63 -0.54
N ASN A 263 19.03 14.00 -1.67
CA ASN A 263 19.95 13.84 -2.78
C ASN A 263 19.87 15.11 -3.66
N PRO A 264 20.97 15.87 -3.83
CA PRO A 264 20.98 17.05 -4.70
C PRO A 264 20.64 16.74 -6.16
N GLU A 265 20.97 15.53 -6.62
CA GLU A 265 20.70 15.05 -7.98
C GLU A 265 19.37 14.28 -8.09
N CYS A 266 18.50 14.37 -7.06
CA CYS A 266 17.21 13.68 -7.12
C CYS A 266 16.37 14.18 -8.30
N PRO A 267 15.81 13.29 -9.14
CA PRO A 267 15.09 13.68 -10.33
C PRO A 267 13.78 14.44 -10.06
N VAL A 268 13.28 14.44 -8.82
CA VAL A 268 12.01 15.08 -8.44
C VAL A 268 12.21 16.26 -7.51
N CYS A 269 13.02 16.10 -6.44
CA CYS A 269 13.19 17.13 -5.41
C CYS A 269 14.63 17.73 -5.38
N GLY A 270 15.52 17.35 -6.30
CA GLY A 270 16.89 17.85 -6.37
C GLY A 270 17.00 19.30 -6.84
N ALA A 271 18.24 19.75 -7.05
CA ALA A 271 18.52 21.11 -7.51
C ALA A 271 18.05 21.35 -8.97
N HIS A 272 18.07 20.32 -9.79
CA HIS A 272 17.67 20.35 -11.21
C HIS A 272 16.70 19.22 -11.51
N PRO A 273 15.42 19.31 -11.08
CA PRO A 273 14.46 18.22 -11.24
C PRO A 273 14.14 17.98 -12.72
N THR A 274 14.19 16.72 -13.14
CA THR A 274 13.84 16.26 -14.48
C THR A 274 12.40 15.74 -14.56
N VAL A 275 11.83 15.28 -13.44
CA VAL A 275 10.44 14.87 -13.32
C VAL A 275 9.63 16.07 -12.79
N THR A 276 9.02 16.80 -13.71
CA THR A 276 8.22 18.00 -13.41
C THR A 276 6.72 17.80 -13.59
N LYS A 277 6.31 16.60 -13.99
CA LYS A 277 4.92 16.14 -14.12
C LYS A 277 4.84 14.65 -13.78
N LEU A 278 3.64 14.17 -13.48
CA LEU A 278 3.40 12.75 -13.27
C LEU A 278 3.67 11.96 -14.57
N ILE A 279 4.16 10.73 -14.44
CA ILE A 279 4.53 9.83 -15.54
C ILE A 279 3.71 8.55 -15.49
N ASP A 280 3.92 7.63 -16.42
CA ASP A 280 3.40 6.27 -16.31
C ASP A 280 4.26 5.46 -15.31
N TYR A 281 3.72 5.25 -14.11
CA TYR A 281 4.43 4.54 -13.03
C TYR A 281 4.39 3.02 -13.20
N VAL A 282 3.44 2.49 -13.96
CA VAL A 282 3.37 1.07 -14.27
C VAL A 282 4.49 0.71 -15.24
N GLU A 283 4.66 1.51 -16.30
CA GLU A 283 5.78 1.39 -17.23
C GLU A 283 7.13 1.64 -16.54
N PHE A 284 7.22 2.70 -15.73
CA PHE A 284 8.44 3.05 -14.98
C PHE A 284 8.92 1.92 -14.06
N CYS A 285 8.00 1.19 -13.42
CA CYS A 285 8.31 0.02 -12.58
C CYS A 285 8.50 -1.28 -13.40
N GLY A 286 8.45 -1.22 -14.72
CA GLY A 286 8.59 -2.38 -15.59
C GLY A 286 7.43 -3.39 -15.48
N ILE A 287 6.34 -2.99 -14.86
CA ILE A 287 5.12 -3.78 -14.77
C ILE A 287 4.31 -3.46 -16.03
N ARG A 288 4.48 -4.23 -17.08
CA ARG A 288 3.60 -4.17 -18.25
C ARG A 288 2.20 -4.52 -17.77
N GLY A 289 1.20 -3.67 -18.13
CA GLY A 289 -0.18 -3.83 -17.68
C GLY A 289 -0.67 -5.27 -17.82
N GLU A 290 -1.49 -5.71 -16.87
CA GLU A 290 -2.06 -7.06 -16.79
C GLU A 290 -2.92 -7.45 -18.01
N GLU A 291 -3.11 -6.55 -18.99
CA GLU A 291 -3.82 -6.78 -20.25
C GLU A 291 -2.90 -7.23 -21.43
N ALA A 292 -1.58 -7.15 -21.30
CA ALA A 292 -0.74 -7.84 -22.25
C ALA A 292 -0.63 -9.31 -21.79
N PRO A 293 -1.00 -10.30 -22.63
CA PRO A 293 -0.67 -11.69 -22.32
C PRO A 293 0.82 -11.70 -22.00
N ALA A 294 1.20 -12.25 -20.84
CA ALA A 294 2.61 -12.43 -20.49
C ALA A 294 3.32 -12.89 -21.76
N PRO A 295 4.51 -12.32 -22.11
CA PRO A 295 5.22 -12.78 -23.29
C PRO A 295 5.22 -14.29 -23.19
N ALA A 296 4.69 -14.96 -24.22
CA ALA A 296 4.50 -16.40 -24.20
C ALA A 296 5.81 -16.98 -23.68
N THR A 297 5.82 -17.42 -22.42
CA THR A 297 6.97 -18.10 -21.86
C THR A 297 7.22 -19.22 -22.85
N SER A 298 8.42 -19.34 -23.36
CA SER A 298 8.80 -20.40 -24.31
C SER A 298 8.63 -21.80 -23.73
N VAL A 299 7.94 -21.88 -22.62
CA VAL A 299 7.68 -23.03 -21.77
C VAL A 299 6.30 -23.57 -22.13
N PRO A 300 6.19 -24.83 -22.55
CA PRO A 300 4.90 -25.44 -22.83
C PRO A 300 4.07 -25.58 -21.55
N ASP A 301 2.83 -25.10 -21.60
CA ASP A 301 1.88 -25.19 -20.50
C ASP A 301 0.95 -26.41 -20.65
N ILE A 302 0.43 -26.87 -19.51
CA ILE A 302 -0.69 -27.80 -19.39
C ILE A 302 -1.77 -27.16 -18.51
N THR A 303 -3.04 -27.31 -18.88
CA THR A 303 -4.15 -26.83 -18.04
C THR A 303 -4.41 -27.78 -16.86
N PRO A 304 -5.01 -27.31 -15.75
CA PRO A 304 -5.38 -28.18 -14.62
C PRO A 304 -6.26 -29.35 -15.02
N ARG A 305 -7.25 -29.11 -15.90
CA ARG A 305 -8.17 -30.14 -16.39
C ARG A 305 -7.47 -31.19 -17.24
N GLU A 306 -6.55 -30.77 -18.11
CA GLU A 306 -5.76 -31.71 -18.93
C GLU A 306 -4.85 -32.56 -18.06
N LEU A 307 -4.15 -31.97 -17.07
CA LEU A 307 -3.33 -32.73 -16.14
C LEU A 307 -4.18 -33.75 -15.37
N LYS A 308 -5.32 -33.34 -14.83
CA LYS A 308 -6.25 -34.25 -14.13
C LYS A 308 -6.68 -35.41 -15.00
N ALA A 309 -7.13 -35.13 -16.25
CA ALA A 309 -7.56 -36.17 -17.19
C ALA A 309 -6.44 -37.16 -17.54
N ARG A 310 -5.20 -36.70 -17.61
CA ARG A 310 -4.02 -37.54 -17.87
C ARG A 310 -3.65 -38.38 -16.66
N LEU A 311 -3.68 -37.82 -15.44
CA LEU A 311 -3.46 -38.56 -14.19
C LEU A 311 -4.53 -39.64 -13.98
N ASP A 312 -5.81 -39.32 -14.28
CA ASP A 312 -6.92 -40.29 -14.15
C ASP A 312 -6.82 -41.47 -15.17
N ARG A 313 -6.17 -41.26 -16.30
CA ARG A 313 -5.88 -42.35 -17.27
C ARG A 313 -4.67 -43.22 -16.86
N GLY A 314 -3.91 -42.77 -15.84
CA GLY A 314 -2.70 -43.46 -15.41
C GLY A 314 -1.46 -43.16 -16.28
N ASP A 315 -1.45 -42.00 -16.97
CA ASP A 315 -0.27 -41.55 -17.73
C ASP A 315 0.95 -41.44 -16.79
N ASP A 316 2.13 -41.85 -17.23
CA ASP A 316 3.37 -41.78 -16.44
C ASP A 316 3.92 -40.34 -16.39
N ILE A 317 3.27 -39.52 -15.55
CA ILE A 317 3.62 -38.12 -15.33
C ILE A 317 4.29 -37.97 -13.96
N TYR A 318 5.41 -37.27 -13.93
CA TYR A 318 6.05 -36.87 -12.70
C TYR A 318 5.62 -35.44 -12.32
N VAL A 319 4.77 -35.31 -11.31
CA VAL A 319 4.32 -34.00 -10.83
C VAL A 319 5.38 -33.45 -9.85
N LEU A 320 5.98 -32.31 -10.22
CA LEU A 320 7.01 -31.63 -9.44
C LEU A 320 6.44 -30.35 -8.82
N ASP A 321 6.37 -30.33 -7.48
CA ASP A 321 6.01 -29.14 -6.72
C ASP A 321 7.27 -28.34 -6.38
N VAL A 322 7.37 -27.10 -6.88
CA VAL A 322 8.53 -26.23 -6.65
C VAL A 322 8.27 -25.15 -5.59
N ARG A 323 7.24 -25.35 -4.76
CA ARG A 323 6.92 -24.49 -3.63
C ARG A 323 7.80 -24.79 -2.42
N GLU A 324 7.65 -23.95 -1.39
CA GLU A 324 8.31 -24.17 -0.12
C GLU A 324 7.61 -25.27 0.72
N PRO A 325 8.31 -25.95 1.64
CA PRO A 325 7.73 -27.00 2.47
C PRO A 325 6.49 -26.56 3.26
N HIS A 326 6.46 -25.33 3.75
CA HIS A 326 5.32 -24.79 4.48
C HIS A 326 4.09 -24.57 3.56
N GLU A 327 4.29 -24.22 2.28
CA GLU A 327 3.21 -24.11 1.29
C GLU A 327 2.62 -25.50 0.97
N TYR A 328 3.48 -26.50 0.85
CA TYR A 328 3.07 -27.89 0.61
C TYR A 328 2.24 -28.46 1.78
N GLN A 329 2.54 -28.06 3.01
CA GLN A 329 1.77 -28.45 4.21
C GLN A 329 0.36 -27.83 4.24
N ILE A 330 0.17 -26.63 3.67
CA ILE A 330 -1.17 -25.99 3.58
C ILE A 330 -2.07 -26.81 2.67
N CYS A 331 -1.60 -27.13 1.48
CA CYS A 331 -2.29 -27.99 0.50
C CYS A 331 -1.31 -28.52 -0.53
N ASN A 332 -1.63 -29.64 -1.16
CA ASN A 332 -0.85 -30.21 -2.24
C ASN A 332 -1.75 -31.07 -3.17
N ILE A 333 -1.23 -31.41 -4.33
CA ILE A 333 -1.91 -32.28 -5.33
C ILE A 333 -1.16 -33.61 -5.51
N GLY A 334 -0.38 -34.02 -4.50
CA GLY A 334 0.37 -35.29 -4.50
C GLY A 334 1.69 -35.25 -5.28
N GLY A 335 2.21 -34.08 -5.63
CA GLY A 335 3.49 -33.93 -6.33
C GLY A 335 4.70 -34.15 -5.42
N HIS A 336 5.86 -34.44 -6.05
CA HIS A 336 7.13 -34.49 -5.37
C HIS A 336 7.67 -33.08 -5.09
N LEU A 337 8.02 -32.79 -3.84
CA LEU A 337 8.43 -31.45 -3.43
C LEU A 337 9.95 -31.26 -3.59
N ILE A 338 10.34 -30.34 -4.46
CA ILE A 338 11.70 -29.78 -4.52
C ILE A 338 11.57 -28.27 -4.64
N PRO A 339 11.80 -27.49 -3.57
CA PRO A 339 11.76 -26.05 -3.65
C PRO A 339 12.60 -25.49 -4.79
N LEU A 340 12.10 -24.42 -5.45
CA LEU A 340 12.80 -23.82 -6.61
C LEU A 340 14.27 -23.49 -6.27
N GLY A 341 14.52 -22.97 -5.05
CA GLY A 341 15.87 -22.63 -4.58
C GLY A 341 16.80 -23.85 -4.44
N ASP A 342 16.25 -25.03 -4.13
CA ASP A 342 17.00 -26.27 -3.96
C ASP A 342 17.15 -27.06 -5.27
N LEU A 343 16.32 -26.75 -6.28
CA LEU A 343 16.26 -27.49 -7.53
C LEU A 343 17.63 -27.64 -8.23
N PRO A 344 18.51 -26.62 -8.28
CA PRO A 344 19.83 -26.75 -8.87
C PRO A 344 20.69 -27.85 -8.23
N ASN A 345 20.55 -28.08 -6.94
CA ASN A 345 21.33 -29.05 -6.19
C ASN A 345 20.69 -30.44 -6.17
N ARG A 346 19.42 -30.55 -6.57
CA ARG A 346 18.61 -31.77 -6.48
C ARG A 346 18.12 -32.30 -7.84
N VAL A 347 18.65 -31.76 -8.95
CA VAL A 347 18.30 -32.19 -10.32
C VAL A 347 18.55 -33.67 -10.53
N SER A 348 19.57 -34.24 -9.88
CA SER A 348 19.89 -35.68 -9.95
C SER A 348 18.83 -36.62 -9.39
N GLU A 349 17.86 -36.09 -8.63
CA GLU A 349 16.72 -36.86 -8.13
C GLU A 349 15.64 -37.06 -9.21
N LEU A 350 15.70 -36.29 -10.29
CA LEU A 350 14.71 -36.29 -11.37
C LEU A 350 15.16 -37.21 -12.52
N ASP A 351 14.22 -38.02 -13.01
CA ASP A 351 14.44 -38.88 -14.17
C ASP A 351 14.12 -38.08 -15.47
N SER A 352 15.16 -37.80 -16.27
CA SER A 352 15.04 -37.06 -17.53
C SER A 352 14.30 -37.80 -18.63
N SER A 353 14.04 -39.11 -18.50
CA SER A 353 13.26 -39.91 -19.44
C SER A 353 11.75 -39.73 -19.26
N ARG A 354 11.30 -39.34 -18.06
CA ARG A 354 9.90 -39.14 -17.71
C ARG A 354 9.40 -37.74 -18.14
N GLU A 355 8.11 -37.63 -18.32
CA GLU A 355 7.47 -36.32 -18.48
C GLU A 355 7.26 -35.68 -17.11
N ILE A 356 7.75 -34.45 -16.96
CA ILE A 356 7.66 -33.69 -15.73
C ILE A 356 6.68 -32.54 -15.92
N VAL A 357 5.65 -32.47 -15.06
CA VAL A 357 4.77 -31.32 -14.94
C VAL A 357 5.13 -30.58 -13.66
N ALA A 358 5.75 -29.40 -13.80
CA ALA A 358 6.08 -28.55 -12.68
C ALA A 358 4.90 -27.65 -12.30
N HIS A 359 4.64 -27.51 -11.01
CA HIS A 359 3.67 -26.54 -10.52
C HIS A 359 4.19 -25.75 -9.32
N CYS A 360 3.60 -24.57 -9.13
CA CYS A 360 3.79 -23.77 -7.92
C CYS A 360 2.43 -23.16 -7.51
N ARG A 361 2.44 -22.05 -6.78
CA ARG A 361 1.19 -21.38 -6.39
C ARG A 361 0.42 -20.84 -7.59
N SER A 362 1.06 -20.05 -8.49
CA SER A 362 0.42 -19.32 -9.58
C SER A 362 0.95 -19.66 -11.00
N GLY A 363 1.89 -20.59 -11.13
CA GLY A 363 2.53 -20.94 -12.41
C GLY A 363 3.83 -20.18 -12.72
N LYS A 364 4.20 -19.12 -12.01
CA LYS A 364 5.41 -18.33 -12.28
C LYS A 364 6.70 -19.07 -11.92
N ARG A 365 6.88 -19.47 -10.65
CA ARG A 365 8.06 -20.22 -10.18
C ARG A 365 8.25 -21.54 -10.92
N SER A 366 7.15 -22.21 -11.27
CA SER A 366 7.21 -23.47 -12.04
C SER A 366 7.62 -23.26 -13.49
N ALA A 367 7.29 -22.12 -14.11
CA ALA A 367 7.81 -21.76 -15.42
C ALA A 367 9.34 -21.57 -15.39
N GLU A 368 9.87 -20.90 -14.36
CA GLU A 368 11.31 -20.75 -14.12
C GLU A 368 12.00 -22.11 -13.91
N ALA A 369 11.37 -23.00 -13.13
CA ALA A 369 11.85 -24.36 -12.92
C ALA A 369 11.93 -25.16 -14.23
N VAL A 370 10.91 -25.07 -15.07
CA VAL A 370 10.89 -25.72 -16.41
C VAL A 370 12.02 -25.17 -17.30
N GLU A 371 12.23 -23.85 -17.32
CA GLU A 371 13.35 -23.28 -18.07
C GLU A 371 14.72 -23.76 -17.57
N PHE A 372 14.89 -23.83 -16.25
CA PHE A 372 16.11 -24.35 -15.64
C PHE A 372 16.32 -25.83 -16.02
N LEU A 373 15.31 -26.67 -15.87
CA LEU A 373 15.39 -28.09 -16.22
C LEU A 373 15.67 -28.31 -17.72
N ARG A 374 15.08 -27.49 -18.60
CA ARG A 374 15.36 -27.53 -20.04
C ARG A 374 16.83 -27.24 -20.34
N LYS A 375 17.42 -26.23 -19.67
CA LYS A 375 18.86 -25.94 -19.77
C LYS A 375 19.72 -27.06 -19.23
N SER A 376 19.21 -27.83 -18.27
CA SER A 376 19.86 -28.99 -17.66
C SER A 376 19.68 -30.30 -18.48
N GLY A 377 19.04 -30.22 -19.69
CA GLY A 377 18.97 -31.33 -20.63
C GLY A 377 17.65 -32.12 -20.62
N PHE A 378 16.70 -31.77 -19.77
CA PHE A 378 15.37 -32.39 -19.75
C PHE A 378 14.56 -31.93 -20.99
N ARG A 379 13.77 -32.84 -21.59
CA ARG A 379 13.07 -32.59 -22.86
C ARG A 379 11.54 -32.59 -22.73
N LYS A 380 11.00 -33.39 -21.80
CA LYS A 380 9.56 -33.60 -21.61
C LYS A 380 9.10 -32.79 -20.39
N LEU A 381 8.89 -31.51 -20.59
CA LEU A 381 8.60 -30.55 -19.50
C LEU A 381 7.35 -29.76 -19.80
N LEU A 382 6.46 -29.62 -18.82
CA LEU A 382 5.26 -28.81 -18.88
C LEU A 382 5.15 -27.96 -17.60
N ASN A 383 4.60 -26.77 -17.73
CA ASN A 383 4.23 -25.91 -16.62
C ASN A 383 2.71 -25.99 -16.38
N LEU A 384 2.29 -26.21 -15.14
CA LEU A 384 0.87 -26.16 -14.79
C LEU A 384 0.40 -24.69 -14.81
N LYS A 385 -0.38 -24.35 -15.84
CA LYS A 385 -0.91 -23.01 -16.03
C LYS A 385 -1.76 -22.57 -14.83
N GLY A 386 -1.42 -21.42 -14.24
CA GLY A 386 -2.11 -20.91 -13.05
C GLY A 386 -1.82 -21.65 -11.75
N GLY A 387 -0.98 -22.70 -11.77
CA GLY A 387 -0.52 -23.43 -10.59
C GLY A 387 -1.63 -24.09 -9.78
N ILE A 388 -1.38 -24.25 -8.45
CA ILE A 388 -2.35 -24.90 -7.55
C ILE A 388 -3.61 -24.03 -7.33
N LEU A 389 -3.55 -22.72 -7.55
CA LEU A 389 -4.72 -21.85 -7.48
C LEU A 389 -5.72 -22.20 -8.59
N ALA A 390 -5.24 -22.33 -9.84
CA ALA A 390 -6.09 -22.76 -10.95
C ALA A 390 -6.57 -24.21 -10.78
N TRP A 391 -5.77 -25.09 -10.20
CA TRP A 391 -6.20 -26.44 -9.84
C TRP A 391 -7.38 -26.42 -8.87
N SER A 392 -7.32 -25.60 -7.84
CA SER A 392 -8.43 -25.40 -6.89
C SER A 392 -9.69 -24.89 -7.58
N ASP A 393 -9.55 -23.95 -8.54
CA ASP A 393 -10.71 -23.39 -9.25
C ASP A 393 -11.35 -24.36 -10.22
N GLU A 394 -10.54 -25.15 -10.94
CA GLU A 394 -10.99 -25.88 -12.12
C GLU A 394 -11.20 -27.37 -11.89
N VAL A 395 -10.52 -27.95 -10.88
CA VAL A 395 -10.42 -29.40 -10.70
C VAL A 395 -10.93 -29.83 -9.34
N ASP A 396 -10.40 -29.26 -8.27
CA ASP A 396 -10.72 -29.70 -6.91
C ASP A 396 -10.88 -28.50 -5.95
N PRO A 397 -12.11 -27.98 -5.78
CA PRO A 397 -12.38 -26.89 -4.85
C PRO A 397 -12.11 -27.20 -3.38
N SER A 398 -11.86 -28.45 -3.02
CA SER A 398 -11.47 -28.83 -1.64
C SER A 398 -10.02 -28.48 -1.33
N VAL A 399 -9.18 -28.24 -2.34
CA VAL A 399 -7.81 -27.76 -2.19
C VAL A 399 -7.87 -26.27 -1.81
N PRO A 400 -7.48 -25.89 -0.58
CA PRO A 400 -7.62 -24.51 -0.13
C PRO A 400 -6.69 -23.57 -0.90
N LYS A 401 -7.18 -22.38 -1.21
CA LYS A 401 -6.37 -21.27 -1.74
C LYS A 401 -5.72 -20.51 -0.58
N TYR A 402 -4.49 -20.09 -0.75
CA TYR A 402 -3.71 -19.37 0.28
C TYR A 402 -2.88 -18.24 -0.33
#